data_bfdad0d0d78ca13bf8b348147d06978b
#
_entry.id   bfdad0d0d78ca13bf8b348147d06978b
#
_cell.length_a   1.000
_cell.length_b   1.000
_cell.length_c   1.000
_cell.angle_alpha   90.00
_cell.angle_beta   90.00
_cell.angle_gamma   90.00
#
_symmetry.space_group_name_H-M   'P 1'
#
loop_
_entity.id
_entity.type
_entity.pdbx_description
1 polymer ?
#
loop_
_entity_poly.entity_id
_entity_poly.type
_entity_poly.pdbx_seq_one_letter_code
_entity_poly.pdbx_strand_id
1 'polypeptide(L)'
;MGRQILFFLCLFLAAVSDLKSRNIPDWMPCLIAASSLFPPGRPNIAGLVVCLPLFTAGITAGGIGGGDIKLTAACGIVLGFHRAFTGLFLALCLLAVWHSVYMAAGKIRRKKRETGKGQAYPLAPFLWIGMLVSVISAGCM
;
A
#
# COMPACT_ATOMS: atom_id res chain seq x y z
N MET A 1 -16.09 -6.89 -13.21
CA MET A 1 -14.84 -7.62 -13.48
C MET A 1 -13.77 -6.68 -14.03
N GLY A 2 -13.99 -5.95 -15.15
CA GLY A 2 -12.95 -5.09 -15.76
C GLY A 2 -12.33 -4.02 -14.85
N ARG A 3 -13.14 -3.36 -14.01
CA ARG A 3 -12.65 -2.34 -13.06
C ARG A 3 -11.64 -2.90 -12.06
N GLN A 4 -11.91 -4.10 -11.53
CA GLN A 4 -11.00 -4.73 -10.56
C GLN A 4 -9.69 -5.12 -11.21
N ILE A 5 -9.73 -5.64 -12.44
CA ILE A 5 -8.54 -6.00 -13.22
C ILE A 5 -7.70 -4.75 -13.47
N LEU A 6 -8.32 -3.65 -13.93
CA LEU A 6 -7.64 -2.37 -14.16
C LEU A 6 -7.01 -1.84 -12.87
N PHE A 7 -7.74 -1.88 -11.76
CA PHE A 7 -7.27 -1.46 -10.46
C PHE A 7 -6.03 -2.24 -10.02
N PHE A 8 -6.09 -3.58 -10.07
CA PHE A 8 -4.95 -4.41 -9.67
C PHE A 8 -3.76 -4.28 -10.60
N LEU A 9 -3.99 -4.06 -11.90
CA LEU A 9 -2.92 -3.80 -12.86
C LEU A 9 -2.19 -2.48 -12.54
N CYS A 10 -2.94 -1.41 -12.30
CA CYS A 10 -2.35 -0.12 -11.93
C CYS A 10 -1.61 -0.21 -10.58
N LEU A 11 -2.18 -0.92 -9.60
CA LEU A 11 -1.55 -1.11 -8.30
C LEU A 11 -0.28 -1.98 -8.41
N PHE A 12 -0.28 -2.98 -9.30
CA PHE A 12 0.92 -3.79 -9.59
C PHE A 12 2.03 -2.94 -10.22
N LEU A 13 1.68 -2.08 -11.19
CA LEU A 13 2.65 -1.17 -11.80
C LEU A 13 3.22 -0.19 -10.76
N ALA A 14 2.39 0.29 -9.83
CA ALA A 14 2.86 1.13 -8.73
C ALA A 14 3.83 0.36 -7.82
N ALA A 15 3.54 -0.90 -7.50
CA ALA A 15 4.41 -1.76 -6.69
C ALA A 15 5.77 -2.01 -7.39
N VAL A 16 5.77 -2.27 -8.68
CA VAL A 16 7.01 -2.45 -9.47
C VAL A 16 7.81 -1.15 -9.53
N SER A 17 7.14 0.00 -9.72
CA SER A 17 7.80 1.31 -9.72
C SER A 17 8.45 1.63 -8.37
N ASP A 18 7.77 1.31 -7.26
CA ASP A 18 8.30 1.49 -5.92
C ASP A 18 9.54 0.64 -5.66
N LEU A 19 9.53 -0.62 -6.10
CA LEU A 19 10.70 -1.50 -6.00
C LEU A 19 11.89 -1.02 -6.82
N LYS A 20 11.64 -0.40 -8.00
CA LYS A 20 12.70 0.03 -8.92
C LYS A 20 13.28 1.39 -8.56
N SER A 21 12.45 2.36 -8.28
CA SER A 21 12.86 3.76 -8.09
C SER A 21 12.66 4.29 -6.67
N ARG A 22 11.97 3.54 -5.79
CA ARG A 22 11.60 4.00 -4.43
C ARG A 22 10.87 5.35 -4.44
N ASN A 23 10.26 5.68 -5.56
CA ASN A 23 9.48 6.89 -5.75
C ASN A 23 8.25 6.55 -6.57
N ILE A 24 7.08 6.75 -5.99
CA ILE A 24 5.81 6.55 -6.68
C ILE A 24 5.47 7.87 -7.37
N PRO A 25 5.43 7.91 -8.72
CA PRO A 25 5.04 9.12 -9.42
C PRO A 25 3.59 9.46 -9.10
N ASP A 26 3.33 10.74 -8.87
CA ASP A 26 2.02 11.26 -8.40
C ASP A 26 0.85 10.97 -9.36
N TRP A 27 1.12 10.68 -10.62
CA TRP A 27 0.08 10.31 -11.58
C TRP A 27 -0.50 8.91 -11.38
N MET A 28 0.23 7.97 -10.74
CA MET A 28 -0.24 6.62 -10.47
C MET A 28 -1.42 6.56 -9.49
N PRO A 29 -1.38 7.20 -8.31
CA PRO A 29 -2.54 7.29 -7.43
C PRO A 29 -3.74 7.94 -8.12
N CYS A 30 -3.51 8.94 -8.99
CA CYS A 30 -4.58 9.56 -9.77
C CYS A 30 -5.24 8.59 -10.76
N LEU A 31 -4.46 7.76 -11.46
CA LEU A 31 -4.99 6.73 -12.35
C LEU A 31 -5.80 5.69 -11.59
N ILE A 32 -5.32 5.27 -10.41
CA ILE A 32 -6.06 4.34 -9.55
C ILE A 32 -7.38 4.95 -9.10
N ALA A 33 -7.37 6.20 -8.64
CA ALA A 33 -8.58 6.91 -8.27
C ALA A 33 -9.54 7.09 -9.46
N ALA A 34 -9.02 7.42 -10.66
CA ALA A 34 -9.80 7.53 -11.88
C ALA A 34 -10.47 6.21 -12.29
N SER A 35 -9.89 5.07 -11.96
CA SER A 35 -10.52 3.75 -12.19
C SER A 35 -11.84 3.57 -11.44
N SER A 36 -12.08 4.36 -10.37
CA SER A 36 -13.35 4.35 -9.62
C SER A 36 -14.52 4.98 -10.41
N LEU A 37 -14.22 5.83 -11.39
CA LEU A 37 -15.22 6.50 -12.23
C LEU A 37 -15.78 5.58 -13.33
N PHE A 38 -15.10 4.47 -13.61
CA PHE A 38 -15.61 3.49 -14.60
C PHE A 38 -16.87 2.79 -14.11
N PRO A 39 -17.97 2.80 -14.90
CA PRO A 39 -19.21 2.13 -14.51
C PRO A 39 -19.01 0.61 -14.35
N PRO A 40 -19.69 -0.06 -13.40
CA PRO A 40 -20.71 0.45 -12.46
C PRO A 40 -20.14 0.93 -11.11
N GLY A 41 -19.07 1.72 -11.10
CA GLY A 41 -18.42 2.17 -9.87
C GLY A 41 -18.95 3.52 -9.39
N ARG A 42 -19.20 3.63 -8.08
CA ARG A 42 -19.35 4.91 -7.40
C ARG A 42 -18.10 5.14 -6.57
N PRO A 43 -17.43 6.30 -6.65
CA PRO A 43 -16.31 6.61 -5.79
C PRO A 43 -16.78 6.63 -4.33
N ASN A 44 -16.10 5.89 -3.48
CA ASN A 44 -16.46 5.82 -2.08
C ASN A 44 -15.58 6.78 -1.28
N ILE A 45 -16.08 8.01 -1.08
CA ILE A 45 -15.35 9.07 -0.38
C ILE A 45 -15.01 8.67 1.06
N ALA A 46 -15.85 7.86 1.72
CA ALA A 46 -15.57 7.33 3.05
C ALA A 46 -14.30 6.45 3.09
N GLY A 47 -13.89 5.87 1.96
CA GLY A 47 -12.66 5.12 1.83
C GLY A 47 -11.38 5.96 1.99
N LEU A 48 -11.49 7.29 1.84
CA LEU A 48 -10.39 8.22 2.09
C LEU A 48 -9.90 8.17 3.55
N VAL A 49 -10.77 7.84 4.48
CA VAL A 49 -10.44 7.71 5.90
C VAL A 49 -9.38 6.64 6.16
N VAL A 50 -9.23 5.67 5.24
CA VAL A 50 -8.23 4.60 5.36
C VAL A 50 -6.79 5.13 5.32
N CYS A 51 -6.54 6.30 4.73
CA CYS A 51 -5.18 6.87 4.73
C CYS A 51 -4.80 7.54 6.07
N LEU A 52 -5.76 7.84 6.96
CA LEU A 52 -5.49 8.55 8.22
C LEU A 52 -4.46 7.84 9.12
N PRO A 53 -4.52 6.52 9.37
CA PRO A 53 -3.51 5.87 10.20
C PRO A 53 -2.09 5.95 9.61
N LEU A 54 -1.94 5.87 8.28
CA LEU A 54 -0.64 6.09 7.64
C LEU A 54 -0.21 7.57 7.72
N PHE A 55 -1.15 8.49 7.56
CA PHE A 55 -0.87 9.92 7.64
C PHE A 55 -0.40 10.32 9.05
N THR A 56 -1.11 9.86 10.09
CA THR A 56 -0.70 10.11 11.48
C THR A 56 0.64 9.45 11.80
N ALA A 57 0.87 8.22 11.35
CA ALA A 57 2.16 7.54 11.52
C ALA A 57 3.29 8.26 10.78
N GLY A 58 3.02 8.82 9.59
CA GLY A 58 3.98 9.62 8.82
C GLY A 58 4.42 10.90 9.53
N ILE A 59 3.48 11.59 10.19
CA ILE A 59 3.77 12.81 10.96
C ILE A 59 4.54 12.49 12.25
N THR A 60 4.15 11.43 12.96
CA THR A 60 4.71 11.13 14.29
C THR A 60 6.04 10.41 14.24
N ALA A 61 6.18 9.42 13.37
CA ALA A 61 7.38 8.57 13.29
C ALA A 61 8.38 9.03 12.21
N GLY A 62 7.92 9.80 11.23
CA GLY A 62 8.71 10.13 10.05
C GLY A 62 9.02 8.89 9.20
N GLY A 63 9.41 9.06 7.96
CA GLY A 63 9.88 7.95 7.12
C GLY A 63 8.81 7.22 6.30
N ILE A 64 7.53 7.54 6.42
CA ILE A 64 6.50 7.08 5.50
C ILE A 64 6.47 8.02 4.30
N GLY A 65 6.61 7.46 3.09
CA GLY A 65 6.55 8.23 1.86
C GLY A 65 5.17 8.83 1.61
N GLY A 66 5.11 10.12 1.23
CA GLY A 66 3.85 10.78 0.85
C GLY A 66 3.12 10.06 -0.30
N GLY A 67 3.87 9.34 -1.16
CA GLY A 67 3.33 8.50 -2.23
C GLY A 67 2.47 7.36 -1.71
N ASP A 68 2.88 6.71 -0.61
CA ASP A 68 2.17 5.59 0.01
C ASP A 68 0.82 6.04 0.60
N ILE A 69 0.79 7.23 1.18
CA ILE A 69 -0.43 7.84 1.72
C ILE A 69 -1.43 8.10 0.59
N LYS A 70 -0.96 8.72 -0.51
CA LYS A 70 -1.77 8.99 -1.70
C LYS A 70 -2.27 7.68 -2.34
N LEU A 71 -1.40 6.67 -2.42
CA LEU A 71 -1.73 5.36 -2.96
C LEU A 71 -2.82 4.67 -2.14
N THR A 72 -2.68 4.68 -0.82
CA THR A 72 -3.67 4.08 0.10
C THR A 72 -5.02 4.82 0.03
N ALA A 73 -5.00 6.16 -0.08
CA ALA A 73 -6.21 6.95 -0.27
C ALA A 73 -6.94 6.56 -1.57
N ALA A 74 -6.20 6.44 -2.68
CA ALA A 74 -6.74 5.99 -3.96
C ALA A 74 -7.36 4.59 -3.89
N CYS A 75 -6.70 3.63 -3.22
CA CYS A 75 -7.24 2.30 -2.95
C CYS A 75 -8.54 2.36 -2.15
N GLY A 76 -8.61 3.24 -1.14
CA GLY A 76 -9.80 3.46 -0.34
C GLY A 76 -11.00 3.92 -1.17
N ILE A 77 -10.78 4.86 -2.09
CA ILE A 77 -11.83 5.38 -2.98
C ILE A 77 -12.39 4.26 -3.89
N VAL A 78 -11.54 3.37 -4.39
CA VAL A 78 -11.93 2.31 -5.33
C VAL A 78 -12.62 1.13 -4.62
N LEU A 79 -12.05 0.64 -3.53
CA LEU A 79 -12.48 -0.57 -2.82
C LEU A 79 -13.52 -0.28 -1.72
N GLY A 80 -13.58 0.98 -1.26
CA GLY A 80 -14.35 1.37 -0.09
C GLY A 80 -13.63 1.10 1.23
N PHE A 81 -14.18 1.67 2.32
CA PHE A 81 -13.54 1.68 3.64
C PHE A 81 -13.17 0.29 4.14
N HIS A 82 -14.12 -0.64 4.23
CA HIS A 82 -13.90 -1.96 4.85
C HIS A 82 -12.82 -2.78 4.13
N ARG A 83 -12.92 -2.90 2.81
CA ARG A 83 -11.97 -3.71 2.01
C ARG A 83 -10.59 -3.09 1.97
N ALA A 84 -10.51 -1.77 1.85
CA ALA A 84 -9.24 -1.06 1.85
C ALA A 84 -8.58 -1.09 3.23
N PHE A 85 -9.35 -0.99 4.31
CA PHE A 85 -8.84 -1.05 5.67
C PHE A 85 -8.28 -2.44 6.02
N THR A 86 -9.01 -3.51 5.69
CA THR A 86 -8.52 -4.89 5.86
C THR A 86 -7.28 -5.15 5.01
N GLY A 87 -7.25 -4.67 3.77
CA GLY A 87 -6.08 -4.78 2.90
C GLY A 87 -4.87 -4.03 3.44
N LEU A 88 -5.05 -2.81 3.95
CA LEU A 88 -4.00 -2.03 4.59
C LEU A 88 -3.47 -2.73 5.85
N PHE A 89 -4.36 -3.23 6.70
CA PHE A 89 -3.98 -3.95 7.92
C PHE A 89 -3.13 -5.18 7.61
N LEU A 90 -3.54 -5.99 6.62
CA LEU A 90 -2.78 -7.14 6.14
C LEU A 90 -1.41 -6.72 5.58
N ALA A 91 -1.36 -5.64 4.81
CA ALA A 91 -0.11 -5.12 4.26
C ALA A 91 0.87 -4.72 5.36
N LEU A 92 0.39 -4.03 6.40
CA LEU A 92 1.21 -3.64 7.54
C LEU A 92 1.67 -4.84 8.37
N CYS A 93 0.82 -5.85 8.57
CA CYS A 93 1.21 -7.10 9.23
C CYS A 93 2.31 -7.83 8.45
N LEU A 94 2.17 -7.95 7.14
CA LEU A 94 3.19 -8.55 6.28
C LEU A 94 4.52 -7.79 6.32
N LEU A 95 4.44 -6.46 6.30
CA LEU A 95 5.63 -5.60 6.43
C LEU A 95 6.31 -5.79 7.79
N ALA A 96 5.54 -5.86 8.88
CA ALA A 96 6.06 -6.08 10.23
C ALA A 96 6.73 -7.44 10.37
N VAL A 97 6.12 -8.50 9.81
CA VAL A 97 6.70 -9.85 9.78
C VAL A 97 8.01 -9.83 8.98
N TRP A 98 7.99 -9.22 7.80
CA TRP A 98 9.19 -9.10 6.96
C TRP A 98 10.32 -8.36 7.69
N HIS A 99 9.99 -7.25 8.35
CA HIS A 99 10.95 -6.47 9.13
C HIS A 99 11.53 -7.29 10.29
N SER A 100 10.69 -8.04 11.01
CA SER A 100 11.10 -8.89 12.12
C SER A 100 12.04 -10.01 11.65
N VAL A 101 11.73 -10.66 10.54
CA VAL A 101 12.58 -11.70 9.92
C VAL A 101 13.91 -11.10 9.47
N TYR A 102 13.88 -9.92 8.85
CA TYR A 102 15.09 -9.24 8.41
C TYR A 102 16.00 -8.85 9.58
N MET A 103 15.42 -8.35 10.68
CA MET A 103 16.16 -8.03 11.90
C MET A 103 16.73 -9.27 12.58
N ALA A 104 15.99 -10.36 12.64
CA ALA A 104 16.47 -11.64 13.18
C ALA A 104 17.62 -12.22 12.34
N ALA A 105 17.50 -12.20 11.02
CA ALA A 105 18.56 -12.64 10.11
C ALA A 105 19.80 -11.72 10.16
N GLY A 106 19.60 -10.41 10.34
CA GLY A 106 20.69 -9.44 10.51
C GLY A 106 21.47 -9.60 11.82
N LYS A 107 20.82 -10.10 12.89
CA LYS A 107 21.48 -10.44 14.16
C LYS A 107 22.44 -11.63 14.02
N ILE A 108 22.15 -12.55 13.12
CA ILE A 108 23.02 -13.71 12.84
C ILE A 108 24.20 -13.31 11.96
N ARG A 109 24.07 -12.30 11.13
CA ARG A 109 25.15 -11.74 10.30
C ARG A 109 25.68 -10.43 10.91
N ARG A 110 26.21 -10.49 12.13
CA ARG A 110 26.97 -9.37 12.68
C ARG A 110 28.25 -9.14 11.86
N LYS A 111 28.13 -8.33 10.82
CA LYS A 111 29.27 -7.57 10.28
C LYS A 111 28.76 -6.24 9.75
N LYS A 112 29.01 -5.21 10.55
CA LYS A 112 29.24 -3.81 10.18
C LYS A 112 28.41 -3.30 8.98
N ARG A 113 27.25 -2.72 9.23
CA ARG A 113 26.73 -1.63 8.41
C ARG A 113 26.26 -0.51 9.35
N GLU A 114 27.00 0.56 9.24
CA GLU A 114 26.80 1.78 9.97
C GLU A 114 25.37 2.29 9.80
N THR A 115 24.82 2.73 10.90
CA THR A 115 23.64 3.56 11.07
C THR A 115 23.72 4.75 10.11
N GLY A 116 23.07 4.65 8.97
CA GLY A 116 23.01 5.71 7.99
C GLY A 116 21.68 5.75 7.29
N LYS A 117 20.86 6.74 7.66
CA LYS A 117 19.65 7.23 6.98
C LYS A 117 18.52 6.20 6.85
N GLY A 118 17.37 6.54 7.42
CA GLY A 118 16.15 5.75 7.44
C GLY A 118 15.91 4.97 6.14
N GLN A 119 16.06 3.65 6.21
CA GLN A 119 15.71 2.78 5.09
C GLN A 119 14.20 2.81 4.96
N ALA A 120 13.71 3.63 4.03
CA ALA A 120 12.33 3.56 3.61
C ALA A 120 12.10 2.18 2.98
N TYR A 121 11.26 1.37 3.62
CA TYR A 121 10.87 0.07 3.07
C TYR A 121 9.81 0.29 1.98
N PRO A 122 9.87 -0.43 0.84
CA PRO A 122 8.85 -0.34 -0.18
C PRO A 122 7.54 -0.92 0.37
N LEU A 123 6.57 -0.06 0.63
CA LEU A 123 5.26 -0.45 1.16
C LEU A 123 4.32 -0.96 0.05
N ALA A 124 4.46 -0.44 -1.17
CA ALA A 124 3.55 -0.71 -2.27
C ALA A 124 3.38 -2.20 -2.62
N PRO A 125 4.43 -3.07 -2.64
CA PRO A 125 4.25 -4.49 -2.92
C PRO A 125 3.45 -5.21 -1.83
N PHE A 126 3.63 -4.82 -0.57
CA PHE A 126 2.86 -5.38 0.54
C PHE A 126 1.40 -4.91 0.49
N LEU A 127 1.18 -3.66 0.08
CA LEU A 127 -0.15 -3.10 -0.14
C LEU A 127 -0.87 -3.84 -1.27
N TRP A 128 -0.18 -4.16 -2.36
CA TRP A 128 -0.75 -4.93 -3.47
C TRP A 128 -1.23 -6.32 -3.00
N ILE A 129 -0.39 -7.06 -2.27
CA ILE A 129 -0.74 -8.38 -1.73
C ILE A 129 -1.91 -8.26 -0.75
N GLY A 130 -1.85 -7.31 0.20
CA GLY A 130 -2.90 -7.11 1.19
C GLY A 130 -4.26 -6.78 0.58
N MET A 131 -4.28 -5.89 -0.44
CA MET A 131 -5.51 -5.54 -1.16
C MET A 131 -6.04 -6.71 -1.98
N LEU A 132 -5.16 -7.50 -2.61
CA LEU A 132 -5.55 -8.68 -3.37
C LEU A 132 -6.21 -9.73 -2.48
N VAL A 133 -5.61 -10.04 -1.34
CA VAL A 133 -6.17 -10.98 -0.35
C VAL A 133 -7.50 -10.47 0.19
N SER A 134 -7.62 -9.18 0.50
CA SER A 134 -8.86 -8.58 0.99
C SER A 134 -10.01 -8.70 -0.02
N VAL A 135 -9.74 -8.52 -1.32
CA VAL A 135 -10.77 -8.62 -2.35
C VAL A 135 -11.16 -10.08 -2.61
N ILE A 136 -10.20 -11.00 -2.60
CA ILE A 136 -10.48 -12.44 -2.76
C ILE A 136 -11.30 -12.96 -1.58
N SER A 137 -10.92 -12.61 -0.35
CA SER A 137 -11.65 -13.00 0.85
C SER A 137 -13.08 -12.46 0.87
N ALA A 138 -13.30 -11.24 0.41
CA ALA A 138 -14.64 -10.65 0.30
C ALA A 138 -15.48 -11.21 -0.87
N GLY A 139 -14.85 -11.80 -1.86
CA GLY A 139 -15.55 -12.49 -2.98
C GLY A 139 -15.94 -13.92 -2.66
N CYS A 140 -15.42 -14.50 -1.56
CA CYS A 140 -15.70 -15.87 -1.13
C CYS A 140 -16.85 -15.94 -0.10
N MET A 141 -17.37 -14.79 0.37
CA MET A 141 -18.58 -14.66 1.18
C MET A 141 -19.73 -14.10 0.33
#